data_d4ae4afbf17c0b34ba38c7e80c69f05e
#
_entry.id   d4ae4afbf17c0b34ba38c7e80c69f05e
#
_cell.length_a   1.000
_cell.length_b   1.000
_cell.length_c   1.000
_cell.angle_alpha   90.00
_cell.angle_beta   90.00
_cell.angle_gamma   90.00
#
_symmetry.space_group_name_H-M   'P 1'
#
loop_
_entity.id
_entity.type
_entity.pdbx_description
1 polymer ?
#
loop_
_entity_poly.entity_id
_entity_poly.type
_entity_poly.pdbx_seq_one_letter_code
_entity_poly.pdbx_strand_id
1 'polypeptide(L)'
;MPHPTAHLPLPVRLPLPALLALATAVFVTCLTEILPAGVLPGMSDDLGVGESAMGQSVTVYAIGTAATAIPLAAATAGWRRKRLLLTAMAGFAAANTVTAVSSHYPLTMAARFVAGVAAGLAWALLAGYARRLAPDHLQGRAIAVVMTGIPVALALGVPAGTFLGDTVGWRVAFWVMTVVAVVLLGWIAVAVPDRPGQRREGRTPAPRTLGVPGVAPVLFVTLVLVLAHTVLYTYIATFLDRIGMGGSTDVVLLVFGAASLLSIWIVGVHIQSRLRALTLGATVLFAVAATVLAVAADSPAAVYAAAGLWGLGWGGAPTLLQTAVGEAGGDAADAAQAMLVTLWNAATAGGGVVGGLLLDHLGAGSFPWSVLALLLPVLVVVAAARAHGFPAAGSRARVPADRSPRTG
;
A
#
# COMPACT_ATOMS: atom_id res chain seq x y z
N MET A 1 -28.74 20.05 -46.38
CA MET A 1 -27.79 19.17 -45.68
C MET A 1 -27.77 19.61 -44.24
N PRO A 2 -28.24 18.80 -43.25
CA PRO A 2 -28.15 19.18 -41.85
C PRO A 2 -26.70 18.97 -41.35
N HIS A 3 -26.14 20.00 -40.74
CA HIS A 3 -24.85 19.92 -40.06
C HIS A 3 -24.90 18.86 -38.95
N PRO A 4 -23.89 17.99 -38.81
CA PRO A 4 -23.81 17.10 -37.66
C PRO A 4 -23.52 17.98 -36.42
N THR A 5 -24.45 17.95 -35.48
CA THR A 5 -24.27 18.54 -34.14
C THR A 5 -23.12 17.79 -33.48
N ALA A 6 -21.97 18.45 -33.34
CA ALA A 6 -20.85 17.99 -32.56
C ALA A 6 -21.34 17.79 -31.13
N HIS A 7 -21.54 16.55 -30.72
CA HIS A 7 -21.69 16.16 -29.33
C HIS A 7 -20.38 16.49 -28.62
N LEU A 8 -20.35 17.65 -27.96
CA LEU A 8 -19.32 17.98 -26.99
C LEU A 8 -19.29 16.82 -25.96
N PRO A 9 -18.16 16.13 -25.78
CA PRO A 9 -18.08 15.08 -24.77
C PRO A 9 -18.36 15.72 -23.41
N LEU A 10 -19.37 15.21 -22.72
CA LEU A 10 -19.65 15.58 -21.33
C LEU A 10 -18.35 15.43 -20.52
N PRO A 11 -18.04 16.36 -19.59
CA PRO A 11 -16.85 16.24 -18.75
C PRO A 11 -16.88 14.88 -18.04
N VAL A 12 -15.95 14.00 -18.40
CA VAL A 12 -15.88 12.65 -17.86
C VAL A 12 -15.45 12.78 -16.41
N ARG A 13 -16.41 12.67 -15.49
CA ARG A 13 -16.19 12.74 -14.04
C ARG A 13 -15.71 11.38 -13.53
N LEU A 14 -14.92 11.41 -12.46
CA LEU A 14 -14.54 10.19 -11.74
C LEU A 14 -15.79 9.46 -11.23
N PRO A 15 -15.89 8.12 -11.37
CA PRO A 15 -17.00 7.32 -10.84
C PRO A 15 -16.82 7.15 -9.33
N LEU A 16 -17.09 8.22 -8.57
CA LEU A 16 -16.85 8.27 -7.12
C LEU A 16 -17.48 7.11 -6.35
N PRO A 17 -18.74 6.66 -6.59
CA PRO A 17 -19.31 5.53 -5.86
C PRO A 17 -18.51 4.24 -6.02
N ALA A 18 -17.98 3.98 -7.22
CA ALA A 18 -17.13 2.83 -7.48
C ALA A 18 -15.75 2.98 -6.82
N LEU A 19 -15.13 4.16 -6.91
CA LEU A 19 -13.84 4.42 -6.29
C LEU A 19 -13.90 4.39 -4.76
N LEU A 20 -14.99 4.86 -4.16
CA LEU A 20 -15.22 4.76 -2.72
C LEU A 20 -15.44 3.31 -2.28
N ALA A 21 -16.12 2.48 -3.07
CA ALA A 21 -16.22 1.05 -2.80
C ALA A 21 -14.82 0.38 -2.83
N LEU A 22 -13.95 0.77 -3.78
CA LEU A 22 -12.57 0.29 -3.81
C LEU A 22 -11.74 0.84 -2.62
N ALA A 23 -11.95 2.09 -2.21
CA ALA A 23 -11.32 2.65 -1.01
C ALA A 23 -11.72 1.90 0.27
N THR A 24 -13.00 1.54 0.38
CA THR A 24 -13.49 0.68 1.48
C THR A 24 -12.88 -0.73 1.39
N ALA A 25 -12.63 -1.26 0.20
CA ALA A 25 -11.92 -2.53 0.04
C ALA A 25 -10.46 -2.42 0.54
N VAL A 26 -9.77 -1.32 0.25
CA VAL A 26 -8.43 -1.01 0.81
C VAL A 26 -8.50 -0.91 2.33
N PHE A 27 -9.49 -0.19 2.86
CA PHE A 27 -9.74 -0.07 4.30
C PHE A 27 -9.90 -1.44 4.97
N VAL A 28 -10.77 -2.31 4.44
CA VAL A 28 -11.00 -3.67 4.97
C VAL A 28 -9.71 -4.49 4.92
N THR A 29 -8.97 -4.42 3.82
CA THR A 29 -7.71 -5.15 3.65
C THR A 29 -6.68 -4.72 4.70
N CYS A 30 -6.46 -3.40 4.84
CA CYS A 30 -5.50 -2.82 5.77
C CYS A 30 -5.91 -3.07 7.24
N LEU A 31 -7.18 -2.84 7.58
CA LEU A 31 -7.65 -3.03 8.95
C LEU A 31 -7.64 -4.50 9.36
N THR A 32 -8.02 -5.44 8.47
CA THR A 32 -7.93 -6.87 8.75
C THR A 32 -6.50 -7.31 9.06
N GLU A 33 -5.49 -6.69 8.42
CA GLU A 33 -4.07 -6.95 8.68
C GLU A 33 -3.66 -6.55 10.09
N ILE A 34 -4.03 -5.32 10.51
CA ILE A 34 -3.46 -4.65 11.67
C ILE A 34 -4.30 -4.86 12.94
N LEU A 35 -5.61 -5.08 12.80
CA LEU A 35 -6.55 -5.20 13.92
C LEU A 35 -6.09 -6.17 15.01
N PRO A 36 -5.54 -7.37 14.71
CA PRO A 36 -5.08 -8.28 15.77
C PRO A 36 -4.03 -7.68 16.71
N ALA A 37 -3.18 -6.79 16.20
CA ALA A 37 -2.19 -6.12 17.05
C ALA A 37 -2.84 -5.20 18.10
N GLY A 38 -3.97 -4.55 17.73
CA GLY A 38 -4.71 -3.67 18.62
C GLY A 38 -5.54 -4.40 19.69
N VAL A 39 -5.82 -5.71 19.50
CA VAL A 39 -6.66 -6.51 20.42
C VAL A 39 -5.91 -7.75 20.93
N LEU A 40 -4.59 -7.74 20.80
CA LEU A 40 -3.70 -8.88 21.02
C LEU A 40 -3.83 -9.50 22.43
N PRO A 41 -3.84 -8.73 23.54
CA PRO A 41 -3.97 -9.30 24.88
C PRO A 41 -5.26 -10.14 25.04
N GLY A 42 -6.41 -9.59 24.64
CA GLY A 42 -7.68 -10.31 24.73
C GLY A 42 -7.73 -11.57 23.86
N MET A 43 -7.07 -11.56 22.66
CA MET A 43 -6.95 -12.76 21.84
C MET A 43 -6.03 -13.81 22.49
N SER A 44 -4.95 -13.37 23.09
CA SER A 44 -3.96 -14.21 23.78
C SER A 44 -4.59 -14.97 24.94
N ASP A 45 -5.29 -14.26 25.80
CA ASP A 45 -5.96 -14.81 26.99
C ASP A 45 -7.05 -15.81 26.59
N ASP A 46 -7.94 -15.45 25.67
CA ASP A 46 -9.06 -16.28 25.25
C ASP A 46 -8.66 -17.56 24.49
N LEU A 47 -7.53 -17.51 23.75
CA LEU A 47 -7.02 -18.64 23.00
C LEU A 47 -5.97 -19.46 23.78
N GLY A 48 -5.64 -19.06 25.00
CA GLY A 48 -4.74 -19.76 25.90
C GLY A 48 -3.30 -19.85 25.39
N VAL A 49 -2.82 -18.82 24.70
CA VAL A 49 -1.46 -18.72 24.14
C VAL A 49 -0.76 -17.46 24.60
N GLY A 50 0.57 -17.43 24.61
CA GLY A 50 1.32 -16.23 24.93
C GLY A 50 1.16 -15.13 23.85
N GLU A 51 1.30 -13.87 24.25
CA GLU A 51 1.20 -12.72 23.33
C GLU A 51 2.16 -12.80 22.13
N SER A 52 3.38 -13.36 22.35
CA SER A 52 4.34 -13.58 21.27
C SER A 52 3.80 -14.55 20.21
N ALA A 53 3.13 -15.64 20.63
CA ALA A 53 2.50 -16.59 19.71
C ALA A 53 1.31 -15.92 19.00
N MET A 54 0.49 -15.15 19.71
CA MET A 54 -0.66 -14.44 19.13
C MET A 54 -0.20 -13.36 18.13
N GLY A 55 0.91 -12.69 18.39
CA GLY A 55 1.54 -11.73 17.49
C GLY A 55 1.90 -12.32 16.11
N GLN A 56 2.18 -13.64 16.04
CA GLN A 56 2.40 -14.33 14.75
C GLN A 56 1.18 -14.29 13.82
N SER A 57 0.00 -13.90 14.31
CA SER A 57 -1.20 -13.70 13.47
C SER A 57 -0.99 -12.66 12.37
N VAL A 58 -0.19 -11.62 12.62
CA VAL A 58 0.19 -10.61 11.63
C VAL A 58 1.22 -11.18 10.65
N THR A 59 2.20 -11.93 11.17
CA THR A 59 3.22 -12.60 10.35
C THR A 59 2.61 -13.61 9.38
N VAL A 60 1.70 -14.45 9.87
CA VAL A 60 1.01 -15.48 9.05
C VAL A 60 0.17 -14.82 7.94
N TYR A 61 -0.50 -13.71 8.24
CA TYR A 61 -1.20 -12.91 7.22
C TYR A 61 -0.23 -12.38 6.16
N ALA A 62 0.89 -11.78 6.58
CA ALA A 62 1.89 -11.23 5.66
C ALA A 62 2.53 -12.32 4.78
N ILE A 63 2.79 -13.53 5.33
CA ILE A 63 3.25 -14.70 4.57
C ILE A 63 2.20 -15.09 3.52
N GLY A 64 0.92 -15.19 3.92
CA GLY A 64 -0.17 -15.48 3.01
C GLY A 64 -0.23 -14.47 1.85
N THR A 65 -0.10 -13.17 2.15
CA THR A 65 -0.07 -12.10 1.16
C THR A 65 1.12 -12.23 0.21
N ALA A 66 2.34 -12.31 0.73
CA ALA A 66 3.57 -12.33 -0.05
C ALA A 66 3.67 -13.59 -0.94
N ALA A 67 3.36 -14.76 -0.38
CA ALA A 67 3.47 -16.04 -1.09
C ALA A 67 2.46 -16.16 -2.24
N THR A 68 1.30 -15.53 -2.13
CA THR A 68 0.20 -15.75 -3.07
C THR A 68 -0.05 -14.60 -4.04
N ALA A 69 0.46 -13.39 -3.81
CA ALA A 69 0.21 -12.24 -4.67
C ALA A 69 0.58 -12.50 -6.14
N ILE A 70 1.79 -12.98 -6.42
CA ILE A 70 2.25 -13.29 -7.79
C ILE A 70 1.50 -14.47 -8.40
N PRO A 71 1.46 -15.67 -7.77
CA PRO A 71 0.81 -16.83 -8.38
C PRO A 71 -0.70 -16.63 -8.57
N LEU A 72 -1.40 -15.99 -7.63
CA LEU A 72 -2.82 -15.70 -7.78
C LEU A 72 -3.09 -14.66 -8.87
N ALA A 73 -2.30 -13.58 -8.95
CA ALA A 73 -2.43 -12.61 -10.03
C ALA A 73 -2.25 -13.28 -11.41
N ALA A 74 -1.29 -14.19 -11.55
CA ALA A 74 -1.07 -14.95 -12.76
C ALA A 74 -2.22 -15.92 -13.07
N ALA A 75 -2.68 -16.69 -12.10
CA ALA A 75 -3.75 -17.67 -12.25
C ALA A 75 -5.10 -17.02 -12.59
N THR A 76 -5.38 -15.85 -11.97
CA THR A 76 -6.66 -15.15 -12.09
C THR A 76 -6.63 -14.00 -13.09
N ALA A 77 -5.53 -13.79 -13.82
CA ALA A 77 -5.36 -12.68 -14.77
C ALA A 77 -6.47 -12.59 -15.83
N GLY A 78 -7.05 -13.74 -16.26
CA GLY A 78 -8.18 -13.79 -17.17
C GLY A 78 -9.56 -13.59 -16.55
N TRP A 79 -9.66 -13.53 -15.24
CA TRP A 79 -10.94 -13.36 -14.59
C TRP A 79 -11.44 -11.92 -14.73
N ARG A 80 -12.77 -11.78 -14.78
CA ARG A 80 -13.41 -10.46 -14.74
C ARG A 80 -13.08 -9.76 -13.43
N ARG A 81 -12.69 -8.50 -13.48
CA ARG A 81 -12.13 -7.76 -12.34
C ARG A 81 -13.10 -7.64 -11.17
N LYS A 82 -14.39 -7.42 -11.48
CA LYS A 82 -15.45 -7.37 -10.46
C LYS A 82 -15.58 -8.70 -9.72
N ARG A 83 -15.61 -9.83 -10.47
CA ARG A 83 -15.67 -11.16 -9.87
C ARG A 83 -14.48 -11.42 -8.96
N LEU A 84 -13.28 -11.02 -9.40
CA LEU A 84 -12.06 -11.19 -8.62
C LEU A 84 -12.08 -10.39 -7.31
N LEU A 85 -12.54 -9.13 -7.37
CA LEU A 85 -12.70 -8.28 -6.19
C LEU A 85 -13.73 -8.85 -5.20
N LEU A 86 -14.87 -9.33 -5.72
CA LEU A 86 -15.89 -9.98 -4.89
C LEU A 86 -15.33 -11.24 -4.22
N THR A 87 -14.54 -12.06 -4.92
CA THR A 87 -13.88 -13.26 -4.35
C THR A 87 -12.93 -12.86 -3.22
N ALA A 88 -12.11 -11.81 -3.38
CA ALA A 88 -11.20 -11.35 -2.33
C ALA A 88 -11.98 -10.84 -1.11
N MET A 89 -13.03 -10.03 -1.30
CA MET A 89 -13.85 -9.53 -0.19
C MET A 89 -14.64 -10.64 0.50
N ALA A 90 -15.12 -11.64 -0.23
CA ALA A 90 -15.75 -12.83 0.36
C ALA A 90 -14.74 -13.65 1.18
N GLY A 91 -13.48 -13.75 0.71
CA GLY A 91 -12.38 -14.33 1.48
C GLY A 91 -12.14 -13.61 2.81
N PHE A 92 -12.15 -12.27 2.83
CA PHE A 92 -12.06 -11.50 4.06
C PHE A 92 -13.26 -11.72 4.98
N ALA A 93 -14.49 -11.70 4.44
CA ALA A 93 -15.68 -11.94 5.24
C ALA A 93 -15.62 -13.33 5.91
N ALA A 94 -15.27 -14.37 5.16
CA ALA A 94 -15.13 -15.73 5.68
C ALA A 94 -14.00 -15.83 6.73
N ALA A 95 -12.83 -15.29 6.44
CA ALA A 95 -11.70 -15.33 7.34
C ALA A 95 -11.93 -14.56 8.65
N ASN A 96 -12.53 -13.36 8.59
CA ASN A 96 -12.89 -12.58 9.76
C ASN A 96 -13.99 -13.28 10.58
N THR A 97 -15.00 -13.91 9.93
CA THR A 97 -16.01 -14.71 10.59
C THR A 97 -15.39 -15.89 11.34
N VAL A 98 -14.51 -16.67 10.67
CA VAL A 98 -13.83 -17.80 11.30
C VAL A 98 -12.96 -17.31 12.48
N THR A 99 -12.25 -16.20 12.32
CA THR A 99 -11.47 -15.60 13.43
C THR A 99 -12.39 -15.21 14.60
N ALA A 100 -13.55 -14.60 14.34
CA ALA A 100 -14.48 -14.16 15.38
C ALA A 100 -15.10 -15.32 16.18
N VAL A 101 -15.35 -16.47 15.54
CA VAL A 101 -15.96 -17.64 16.21
C VAL A 101 -14.95 -18.66 16.72
N SER A 102 -13.69 -18.54 16.34
CA SER A 102 -12.65 -19.51 16.70
C SER A 102 -12.35 -19.50 18.21
N SER A 103 -12.30 -20.70 18.79
CA SER A 103 -11.80 -20.96 20.13
C SER A 103 -10.44 -21.67 20.14
N HIS A 104 -9.83 -21.88 18.96
CA HIS A 104 -8.59 -22.62 18.80
C HIS A 104 -7.54 -21.83 18.05
N TYR A 105 -6.37 -21.64 18.65
CA TYR A 105 -5.26 -20.92 18.05
C TYR A 105 -4.90 -21.41 16.62
N PRO A 106 -4.76 -22.72 16.30
CA PRO A 106 -4.43 -23.16 14.94
C PRO A 106 -5.49 -22.77 13.90
N LEU A 107 -6.78 -22.81 14.27
CA LEU A 107 -7.88 -22.39 13.38
C LEU A 107 -7.84 -20.88 13.12
N THR A 108 -7.56 -20.11 14.17
CA THR A 108 -7.35 -18.66 14.03
C THR A 108 -6.17 -18.37 13.08
N MET A 109 -5.04 -19.06 13.23
CA MET A 109 -3.89 -18.89 12.33
C MET A 109 -4.22 -19.27 10.88
N ALA A 110 -4.96 -20.37 10.66
CA ALA A 110 -5.42 -20.76 9.33
C ALA A 110 -6.33 -19.66 8.71
N ALA A 111 -7.26 -19.10 9.49
CA ALA A 111 -8.10 -17.99 9.05
C ALA A 111 -7.25 -16.73 8.72
N ARG A 112 -6.24 -16.41 9.52
CA ARG A 112 -5.30 -15.31 9.25
C ARG A 112 -4.52 -15.53 7.95
N PHE A 113 -4.08 -16.76 7.68
CA PHE A 113 -3.44 -17.11 6.41
C PHE A 113 -4.39 -16.89 5.22
N VAL A 114 -5.64 -17.36 5.32
CA VAL A 114 -6.67 -17.16 4.28
C VAL A 114 -6.95 -15.67 4.07
N ALA A 115 -7.02 -14.88 5.14
CA ALA A 115 -7.12 -13.42 5.03
C ALA A 115 -5.92 -12.81 4.27
N GLY A 116 -4.71 -13.29 4.55
CA GLY A 116 -3.51 -12.89 3.82
C GLY A 116 -3.57 -13.24 2.33
N VAL A 117 -4.05 -14.44 1.98
CA VAL A 117 -4.29 -14.85 0.58
C VAL A 117 -5.27 -13.90 -0.11
N ALA A 118 -6.38 -13.57 0.55
CA ALA A 118 -7.35 -12.61 0.03
C ALA A 118 -6.72 -11.20 -0.14
N ALA A 119 -5.83 -10.81 0.77
CA ALA A 119 -5.08 -9.55 0.69
C ALA A 119 -4.13 -9.51 -0.51
N GLY A 120 -3.37 -10.57 -0.75
CA GLY A 120 -2.49 -10.65 -1.91
C GLY A 120 -3.25 -10.45 -3.22
N LEU A 121 -4.46 -11.04 -3.31
CA LEU A 121 -5.34 -10.87 -4.46
C LEU A 121 -5.89 -9.43 -4.54
N ALA A 122 -6.35 -8.87 -3.43
CA ALA A 122 -6.91 -7.52 -3.37
C ALA A 122 -5.86 -6.45 -3.73
N TRP A 123 -4.68 -6.49 -3.10
CA TRP A 123 -3.60 -5.53 -3.36
C TRP A 123 -3.12 -5.56 -4.82
N ALA A 124 -2.97 -6.74 -5.41
CA ALA A 124 -2.59 -6.88 -6.81
C ALA A 124 -3.64 -6.32 -7.79
N LEU A 125 -4.90 -6.21 -7.34
CA LEU A 125 -6.03 -5.81 -8.18
C LEU A 125 -6.40 -4.33 -8.03
N LEU A 126 -6.45 -3.78 -6.80
CA LEU A 126 -7.17 -2.55 -6.48
C LEU A 126 -6.66 -1.32 -7.24
N ALA A 127 -5.33 -1.10 -7.29
CA ALA A 127 -4.75 0.03 -8.01
C ALA A 127 -4.99 -0.06 -9.54
N GLY A 128 -4.79 -1.25 -10.11
CA GLY A 128 -5.06 -1.50 -11.53
C GLY A 128 -6.54 -1.36 -11.88
N TYR A 129 -7.43 -1.74 -10.97
CA TYR A 129 -8.87 -1.56 -11.17
C TYR A 129 -9.27 -0.09 -11.11
N ALA A 130 -8.77 0.66 -10.14
CA ALA A 130 -8.99 2.11 -10.04
C ALA A 130 -8.58 2.82 -11.34
N ARG A 131 -7.42 2.50 -11.89
CA ARG A 131 -6.96 3.01 -13.19
C ARG A 131 -7.97 2.76 -14.31
N ARG A 132 -8.47 1.52 -14.42
CA ARG A 132 -9.41 1.11 -15.48
C ARG A 132 -10.79 1.74 -15.37
N LEU A 133 -11.14 2.32 -14.22
CA LEU A 133 -12.40 3.03 -13.99
C LEU A 133 -12.31 4.51 -14.33
N ALA A 134 -11.10 5.06 -14.47
CA ALA A 134 -10.88 6.48 -14.70
C ALA A 134 -10.33 6.77 -16.10
N PRO A 135 -10.63 7.95 -16.68
CA PRO A 135 -9.97 8.43 -17.89
C PRO A 135 -8.46 8.57 -17.68
N ASP A 136 -7.67 8.49 -18.75
CA ASP A 136 -6.21 8.48 -18.68
C ASP A 136 -5.63 9.65 -17.87
N HIS A 137 -6.17 10.85 -18.05
CA HIS A 137 -5.73 12.06 -17.35
C HIS A 137 -6.15 12.11 -15.86
N LEU A 138 -6.97 11.18 -15.36
CA LEU A 138 -7.43 11.11 -13.97
C LEU A 138 -7.02 9.83 -13.24
N GLN A 139 -6.26 8.93 -13.88
CA GLN A 139 -5.92 7.62 -13.34
C GLN A 139 -5.18 7.70 -11.99
N GLY A 140 -4.20 8.61 -11.84
CA GLY A 140 -3.50 8.77 -10.57
C GLY A 140 -4.40 9.34 -9.46
N ARG A 141 -5.35 10.23 -9.81
CA ARG A 141 -6.36 10.70 -8.84
C ARG A 141 -7.27 9.57 -8.40
N ALA A 142 -7.67 8.69 -9.32
CA ALA A 142 -8.47 7.53 -8.99
C ALA A 142 -7.72 6.59 -8.01
N ILE A 143 -6.44 6.33 -8.26
CA ILE A 143 -5.59 5.56 -7.33
C ILE A 143 -5.49 6.27 -5.99
N ALA A 144 -5.25 7.59 -5.96
CA ALA A 144 -5.17 8.36 -4.72
C ALA A 144 -6.45 8.25 -3.90
N VAL A 145 -7.64 8.39 -4.52
CA VAL A 145 -8.94 8.20 -3.85
C VAL A 145 -9.05 6.80 -3.26
N VAL A 146 -8.68 5.77 -3.99
CA VAL A 146 -8.74 4.39 -3.51
C VAL A 146 -7.77 4.15 -2.35
N MET A 147 -6.55 4.71 -2.43
CA MET A 147 -5.53 4.55 -1.38
C MET A 147 -5.85 5.32 -0.09
N THR A 148 -6.83 6.25 -0.07
CA THR A 148 -7.29 6.88 1.18
C THR A 148 -7.85 5.86 2.19
N GLY A 149 -8.21 4.66 1.74
CA GLY A 149 -8.59 3.56 2.63
C GLY A 149 -7.53 3.21 3.68
N ILE A 150 -6.22 3.35 3.34
CA ILE A 150 -5.12 3.08 4.28
C ILE A 150 -5.14 4.04 5.47
N PRO A 151 -5.00 5.38 5.29
CA PRO A 151 -5.00 6.29 6.43
C PRO A 151 -6.32 6.29 7.20
N VAL A 152 -7.45 6.05 6.54
CA VAL A 152 -8.74 5.90 7.26
C VAL A 152 -8.73 4.65 8.14
N ALA A 153 -8.16 3.53 7.66
CA ALA A 153 -7.99 2.33 8.48
C ALA A 153 -7.11 2.60 9.70
N LEU A 154 -5.97 3.28 9.51
CA LEU A 154 -5.03 3.58 10.58
C LEU A 154 -5.57 4.61 11.58
N ALA A 155 -6.18 5.69 11.09
CA ALA A 155 -6.61 6.80 11.94
C ALA A 155 -7.94 6.56 12.65
N LEU A 156 -8.86 5.82 12.04
CA LEU A 156 -10.19 5.56 12.58
C LEU A 156 -10.44 4.08 12.88
N GLY A 157 -10.02 3.21 11.95
CA GLY A 157 -10.31 1.78 12.04
C GLY A 157 -9.58 1.10 13.19
N VAL A 158 -8.29 1.34 13.33
CA VAL A 158 -7.48 0.72 14.42
C VAL A 158 -7.94 1.21 15.79
N PRO A 159 -8.06 2.52 16.08
CA PRO A 159 -8.56 2.98 17.37
C PRO A 159 -9.97 2.48 17.70
N ALA A 160 -10.89 2.51 16.71
CA ALA A 160 -12.24 2.00 16.90
C ALA A 160 -12.27 0.49 17.17
N GLY A 161 -11.44 -0.27 16.45
CA GLY A 161 -11.32 -1.72 16.63
C GLY A 161 -10.71 -2.09 17.99
N THR A 162 -9.68 -1.37 18.44
CA THR A 162 -9.08 -1.54 19.78
C THR A 162 -10.09 -1.19 20.86
N PHE A 163 -10.76 -0.05 20.75
CA PHE A 163 -11.80 0.35 21.69
C PHE A 163 -12.93 -0.69 21.81
N LEU A 164 -13.39 -1.22 20.67
CA LEU A 164 -14.39 -2.31 20.70
C LEU A 164 -13.82 -3.58 21.34
N GLY A 165 -12.56 -3.90 21.07
CA GLY A 165 -11.88 -5.05 21.66
C GLY A 165 -11.80 -4.96 23.18
N ASP A 166 -11.44 -3.79 23.70
CA ASP A 166 -11.29 -3.55 25.13
C ASP A 166 -12.63 -3.47 25.88
N THR A 167 -13.68 -2.91 25.24
CA THR A 167 -14.97 -2.67 25.91
C THR A 167 -15.95 -3.81 25.78
N VAL A 168 -16.01 -4.45 24.60
CA VAL A 168 -17.04 -5.46 24.27
C VAL A 168 -16.42 -6.83 23.97
N GLY A 169 -15.12 -6.87 23.75
CA GLY A 169 -14.34 -8.06 23.40
C GLY A 169 -13.90 -8.11 21.95
N TRP A 170 -12.70 -8.66 21.73
CA TRP A 170 -12.03 -8.69 20.44
C TRP A 170 -12.83 -9.40 19.32
N ARG A 171 -13.67 -10.39 19.69
CA ARG A 171 -14.54 -11.08 18.73
C ARG A 171 -15.53 -10.15 18.05
N VAL A 172 -16.05 -9.18 18.79
CA VAL A 172 -17.00 -8.17 18.27
C VAL A 172 -16.30 -7.31 17.20
N ALA A 173 -15.06 -6.94 17.39
CA ALA A 173 -14.30 -6.19 16.38
C ALA A 173 -14.19 -6.97 15.06
N PHE A 174 -13.93 -8.28 15.09
CA PHE A 174 -13.92 -9.14 13.89
C PHE A 174 -15.33 -9.35 13.29
N TRP A 175 -16.37 -9.41 14.12
CA TRP A 175 -17.75 -9.43 13.61
C TRP A 175 -18.11 -8.14 12.88
N VAL A 176 -17.73 -6.98 13.40
CA VAL A 176 -17.89 -5.68 12.72
C VAL A 176 -17.18 -5.71 11.36
N MET A 177 -15.94 -6.22 11.31
CA MET A 177 -15.21 -6.38 10.04
C MET A 177 -15.93 -7.31 9.06
N THR A 178 -16.53 -8.39 9.55
CA THR A 178 -17.35 -9.29 8.73
C THR A 178 -18.55 -8.55 8.14
N VAL A 179 -19.29 -7.80 8.97
CA VAL A 179 -20.45 -7.02 8.52
C VAL A 179 -20.03 -5.97 7.48
N VAL A 180 -18.95 -5.23 7.74
CA VAL A 180 -18.41 -4.25 6.77
C VAL A 180 -18.05 -4.92 5.45
N ALA A 181 -17.39 -6.07 5.47
CA ALA A 181 -17.04 -6.83 4.26
C ALA A 181 -18.29 -7.32 3.51
N VAL A 182 -19.32 -7.81 4.20
CA VAL A 182 -20.59 -8.26 3.59
C VAL A 182 -21.35 -7.08 2.98
N VAL A 183 -21.46 -5.96 3.67
CA VAL A 183 -22.07 -4.73 3.11
C VAL A 183 -21.30 -4.25 1.88
N LEU A 184 -19.97 -4.32 1.94
CA LEU A 184 -19.10 -3.96 0.82
C LEU A 184 -19.30 -4.89 -0.38
N LEU A 185 -19.51 -6.18 -0.20
CA LEU A 185 -19.86 -7.11 -1.28
C LEU A 185 -21.11 -6.64 -2.04
N GLY A 186 -22.18 -6.26 -1.32
CA GLY A 186 -23.38 -5.68 -1.90
C GLY A 186 -23.08 -4.37 -2.66
N TRP A 187 -22.31 -3.48 -2.05
CA TRP A 187 -21.93 -2.20 -2.68
C TRP A 187 -21.11 -2.41 -3.96
N ILE A 188 -20.11 -3.29 -3.95
CA ILE A 188 -19.32 -3.64 -5.14
C ILE A 188 -20.25 -4.23 -6.23
N ALA A 189 -21.16 -5.13 -5.83
CA ALA A 189 -22.08 -5.75 -6.77
C ALA A 189 -22.95 -4.75 -7.53
N VAL A 190 -23.36 -3.67 -6.88
CA VAL A 190 -24.23 -2.63 -7.47
C VAL A 190 -23.41 -1.52 -8.16
N ALA A 191 -22.42 -0.95 -7.47
CA ALA A 191 -21.81 0.32 -7.88
C ALA A 191 -20.53 0.16 -8.73
N VAL A 192 -19.84 -0.99 -8.68
CA VAL A 192 -18.59 -1.15 -9.41
C VAL A 192 -18.84 -1.74 -10.79
N PRO A 193 -18.53 -1.01 -11.90
CA PRO A 193 -18.65 -1.53 -13.25
C PRO A 193 -17.70 -2.70 -13.47
N ASP A 194 -18.19 -3.78 -14.09
CA ASP A 194 -17.34 -4.91 -14.40
C ASP A 194 -16.36 -4.58 -15.55
N ARG A 195 -15.14 -5.05 -15.41
CA ARG A 195 -14.08 -4.90 -16.41
C ARG A 195 -13.51 -6.27 -16.80
N PRO A 196 -13.20 -6.49 -18.07
CA PRO A 196 -12.62 -7.75 -18.52
C PRO A 196 -11.24 -7.99 -17.89
N GLY A 197 -10.87 -9.24 -17.74
CA GLY A 197 -9.50 -9.66 -17.44
C GLY A 197 -8.56 -9.46 -18.61
N GLN A 198 -7.30 -9.81 -18.43
CA GLN A 198 -6.33 -9.82 -19.53
C GLN A 198 -6.61 -10.99 -20.48
N ARG A 199 -6.52 -10.76 -21.81
CA ARG A 199 -6.56 -11.83 -22.81
C ARG A 199 -5.33 -12.74 -22.66
N ARG A 200 -5.48 -14.04 -22.95
CA ARG A 200 -4.37 -15.00 -22.86
C ARG A 200 -3.16 -14.62 -23.71
N GLU A 201 -3.39 -14.06 -24.88
CA GLU A 201 -2.36 -13.64 -25.84
C GLU A 201 -1.52 -12.45 -25.38
N GLY A 202 -2.03 -11.63 -24.45
CA GLY A 202 -1.33 -10.47 -23.88
C GLY A 202 -0.71 -10.69 -22.49
N ARG A 203 -0.66 -11.96 -22.02
CA ARG A 203 -0.13 -12.22 -20.67
C ARG A 203 1.39 -12.31 -20.70
N THR A 204 2.03 -11.36 -20.02
CA THR A 204 3.47 -11.41 -19.81
C THR A 204 3.76 -12.25 -18.55
N PRO A 205 4.53 -13.35 -18.64
CA PRO A 205 4.97 -14.09 -17.47
C PRO A 205 5.74 -13.21 -16.49
N ALA A 206 5.61 -13.48 -15.19
CA ALA A 206 6.26 -12.67 -14.15
C ALA A 206 7.78 -12.44 -14.38
N PRO A 207 8.61 -13.44 -14.78
CA PRO A 207 10.02 -13.19 -15.07
C PRO A 207 10.25 -12.23 -16.25
N ARG A 208 9.40 -12.27 -17.27
CA ARG A 208 9.48 -11.34 -18.41
C ARG A 208 9.02 -9.92 -18.06
N THR A 209 8.17 -9.78 -17.04
CA THR A 209 7.70 -8.48 -16.55
C THR A 209 8.87 -7.64 -16.01
N LEU A 210 9.89 -8.25 -15.42
CA LEU A 210 11.11 -7.55 -14.99
C LEU A 210 11.89 -6.94 -16.16
N GLY A 211 11.81 -7.54 -17.35
CA GLY A 211 12.42 -7.01 -18.56
C GLY A 211 11.64 -5.84 -19.20
N VAL A 212 10.43 -5.54 -18.72
CA VAL A 212 9.67 -4.38 -19.20
C VAL A 212 10.36 -3.10 -18.74
N PRO A 213 10.72 -2.18 -19.67
CA PRO A 213 11.43 -0.97 -19.33
C PRO A 213 10.70 -0.16 -18.25
N GLY A 214 11.40 0.16 -17.16
CA GLY A 214 10.87 0.93 -16.03
C GLY A 214 10.31 0.09 -14.87
N VAL A 215 9.92 -1.17 -15.07
CA VAL A 215 9.39 -2.02 -13.99
C VAL A 215 10.46 -2.32 -12.95
N ALA A 216 11.63 -2.84 -13.36
CA ALA A 216 12.70 -3.18 -12.42
C ALA A 216 13.18 -1.98 -11.57
N PRO A 217 13.42 -0.76 -12.13
CA PRO A 217 13.73 0.42 -11.32
C PRO A 217 12.65 0.77 -10.29
N VAL A 218 11.36 0.69 -10.65
CA VAL A 218 10.27 0.98 -9.71
C VAL A 218 10.20 -0.05 -8.59
N LEU A 219 10.36 -1.33 -8.91
CA LEU A 219 10.40 -2.42 -7.93
C LEU A 219 11.59 -2.31 -6.99
N PHE A 220 12.77 -1.91 -7.50
CA PHE A 220 13.95 -1.64 -6.67
C PHE A 220 13.68 -0.48 -5.70
N VAL A 221 13.13 0.63 -6.21
CA VAL A 221 12.75 1.79 -5.36
C VAL A 221 11.75 1.35 -4.30
N THR A 222 10.75 0.54 -4.66
CA THR A 222 9.77 0.00 -3.71
C THR A 222 10.45 -0.79 -2.60
N LEU A 223 11.29 -1.78 -2.97
CA LEU A 223 11.98 -2.64 -2.01
C LEU A 223 12.80 -1.82 -1.02
N VAL A 224 13.66 -0.92 -1.52
CA VAL A 224 14.62 -0.19 -0.70
C VAL A 224 13.95 0.91 0.12
N LEU A 225 12.98 1.64 -0.45
CA LEU A 225 12.26 2.70 0.26
C LEU A 225 11.39 2.15 1.39
N VAL A 226 10.70 1.02 1.14
CA VAL A 226 9.88 0.35 2.16
C VAL A 226 10.76 -0.26 3.24
N LEU A 227 11.88 -0.87 2.87
CA LEU A 227 12.88 -1.39 3.82
C LEU A 227 13.37 -0.28 4.76
N ALA A 228 13.82 0.86 4.19
CA ALA A 228 14.30 2.02 4.94
C ALA A 228 13.24 2.55 5.92
N HIS A 229 12.00 2.70 5.42
CA HIS A 229 10.88 3.11 6.27
C HIS A 229 10.64 2.14 7.41
N THR A 230 10.59 0.84 7.12
CA THR A 230 10.25 -0.18 8.12
C THR A 230 11.34 -0.32 9.18
N VAL A 231 12.61 -0.20 8.82
CA VAL A 231 13.72 -0.15 9.79
C VAL A 231 13.49 0.97 10.81
N LEU A 232 13.19 2.19 10.34
CA LEU A 232 12.98 3.33 11.24
C LEU A 232 11.67 3.20 12.02
N TYR A 233 10.58 2.86 11.34
CA TYR A 233 9.24 2.81 11.94
C TYR A 233 9.13 1.74 13.03
N THR A 234 9.66 0.54 12.78
CA THR A 234 9.58 -0.58 13.74
C THR A 234 10.34 -0.28 15.03
N TYR A 235 11.46 0.41 14.94
CA TYR A 235 12.35 0.66 16.06
C TYR A 235 12.36 2.12 16.52
N ILE A 236 11.35 2.91 16.12
CA ILE A 236 11.29 4.34 16.47
C ILE A 236 11.20 4.54 17.99
N ALA A 237 10.44 3.71 18.72
CA ALA A 237 10.34 3.77 20.16
C ALA A 237 11.70 3.54 20.83
N THR A 238 12.43 2.51 20.39
CA THR A 238 13.78 2.19 20.90
C THR A 238 14.78 3.32 20.59
N PHE A 239 14.65 3.97 19.43
CA PHE A 239 15.46 5.13 19.10
C PHE A 239 15.13 6.33 20.00
N LEU A 240 13.84 6.60 20.24
CA LEU A 240 13.37 7.68 21.10
C LEU A 240 13.77 7.45 22.58
N ASP A 241 13.69 6.21 23.07
CA ASP A 241 14.17 5.85 24.42
C ASP A 241 15.66 6.18 24.59
N ARG A 242 16.47 5.85 23.60
CA ARG A 242 17.91 6.14 23.62
C ARG A 242 18.23 7.64 23.79
N ILE A 243 17.43 8.51 23.17
CA ILE A 243 17.61 9.96 23.23
C ILE A 243 16.81 10.63 24.36
N GLY A 244 16.22 9.83 25.27
CA GLY A 244 15.46 10.33 26.43
C GLY A 244 14.05 10.83 26.07
N MET A 245 13.51 10.49 24.90
CA MET A 245 12.17 10.88 24.44
C MET A 245 11.17 9.70 24.38
N GLY A 246 11.42 8.58 25.04
CA GLY A 246 10.56 7.39 25.00
C GLY A 246 9.10 7.66 25.38
N GLY A 247 8.86 8.51 26.39
CA GLY A 247 7.52 8.94 26.78
C GLY A 247 6.78 9.82 25.78
N SER A 248 7.38 10.16 24.63
CA SER A 248 6.79 11.01 23.58
C SER A 248 6.57 10.24 22.25
N THR A 249 6.68 8.92 22.27
CA THR A 249 6.57 8.08 21.05
C THR A 249 5.21 8.26 20.38
N ASP A 250 4.14 8.33 21.15
CA ASP A 250 2.77 8.56 20.69
C ASP A 250 2.62 9.90 19.94
N VAL A 251 3.19 10.98 20.52
CA VAL A 251 3.16 12.32 19.90
C VAL A 251 4.00 12.36 18.61
N VAL A 252 5.17 11.73 18.60
CA VAL A 252 6.03 11.63 17.41
C VAL A 252 5.30 10.89 16.29
N LEU A 253 4.64 9.77 16.60
CA LEU A 253 3.86 9.01 15.63
C LEU A 253 2.58 9.76 15.19
N LEU A 254 1.98 10.55 16.07
CA LEU A 254 0.84 11.41 15.69
C LEU A 254 1.27 12.50 14.69
N VAL A 255 2.41 13.17 14.92
CA VAL A 255 2.97 14.17 13.99
C VAL A 255 3.29 13.52 12.64
N PHE A 256 3.93 12.34 12.65
CA PHE A 256 4.18 11.55 11.44
C PHE A 256 2.88 11.21 10.71
N GLY A 257 1.86 10.74 11.42
CA GLY A 257 0.56 10.37 10.84
C GLY A 257 -0.18 11.57 10.23
N ALA A 258 -0.24 12.69 10.93
CA ALA A 258 -0.87 13.92 10.44
C ALA A 258 -0.17 14.44 9.18
N ALA A 259 1.17 14.45 9.18
CA ALA A 259 1.96 14.84 8.01
C ALA A 259 1.78 13.85 6.83
N SER A 260 1.60 12.56 7.12
CA SER A 260 1.30 11.54 6.10
C SER A 260 -0.04 11.79 5.42
N LEU A 261 -1.08 12.19 6.15
CA LEU A 261 -2.38 12.57 5.57
C LEU A 261 -2.25 13.78 4.62
N LEU A 262 -1.47 14.78 5.03
CA LEU A 262 -1.18 15.94 4.18
C LEU A 262 -0.43 15.52 2.90
N SER A 263 0.55 14.61 3.02
CA SER A 263 1.28 14.05 1.88
C SER A 263 0.36 13.36 0.88
N ILE A 264 -0.58 12.53 1.36
CA ILE A 264 -1.56 11.82 0.51
C ILE A 264 -2.39 12.83 -0.29
N TRP A 265 -2.84 13.91 0.36
CA TRP A 265 -3.58 14.96 -0.32
C TRP A 265 -2.74 15.67 -1.40
N ILE A 266 -1.51 16.09 -1.08
CA ILE A 266 -0.58 16.74 -2.02
C ILE A 266 -0.32 15.84 -3.22
N VAL A 267 0.01 14.56 -2.97
CA VAL A 267 0.27 13.56 -4.01
C VAL A 267 -0.98 13.36 -4.87
N GLY A 268 -2.16 13.18 -4.26
CA GLY A 268 -3.41 12.97 -4.99
C GLY A 268 -3.75 14.10 -5.96
N VAL A 269 -3.45 15.36 -5.59
CA VAL A 269 -3.69 16.53 -6.44
C VAL A 269 -2.68 16.63 -7.60
N HIS A 270 -1.40 16.30 -7.37
CA HIS A 270 -0.31 16.62 -8.31
C HIS A 270 0.26 15.42 -9.06
N ILE A 271 -0.11 14.19 -8.72
CA ILE A 271 0.52 12.96 -9.24
C ILE A 271 0.43 12.83 -10.76
N GLN A 272 -0.65 13.33 -11.38
CA GLN A 272 -0.86 13.21 -12.84
C GLN A 272 0.24 13.84 -13.68
N SER A 273 0.75 14.98 -13.23
CA SER A 273 1.73 15.77 -13.98
C SER A 273 3.14 15.73 -13.40
N ARG A 274 3.30 15.26 -12.14
CA ARG A 274 4.55 15.44 -11.40
C ARG A 274 5.02 14.16 -10.67
N LEU A 275 4.66 12.96 -11.16
CA LEU A 275 5.01 11.69 -10.52
C LEU A 275 6.48 11.63 -10.08
N ARG A 276 7.41 11.93 -11.01
CA ARG A 276 8.85 11.91 -10.72
C ARG A 276 9.25 12.96 -9.68
N ALA A 277 8.80 14.20 -9.84
CA ALA A 277 9.14 15.29 -8.92
C ALA A 277 8.61 15.00 -7.51
N LEU A 278 7.41 14.43 -7.41
CA LEU A 278 6.83 14.00 -6.13
C LEU A 278 7.62 12.84 -5.50
N THR A 279 8.03 11.85 -6.30
CA THR A 279 8.82 10.72 -5.78
C THR A 279 10.21 11.18 -5.32
N LEU A 280 10.89 12.05 -6.09
CA LEU A 280 12.15 12.65 -5.67
C LEU A 280 11.97 13.50 -4.41
N GLY A 281 10.97 14.39 -4.38
CA GLY A 281 10.67 15.25 -3.24
C GLY A 281 10.37 14.43 -1.98
N ALA A 282 9.54 13.40 -2.09
CA ALA A 282 9.22 12.47 -1.00
C ALA A 282 10.49 11.79 -0.45
N THR A 283 11.34 11.26 -1.34
CA THR A 283 12.59 10.61 -0.94
C THR A 283 13.58 11.60 -0.31
N VAL A 284 13.68 12.83 -0.84
CA VAL A 284 14.52 13.90 -0.26
C VAL A 284 14.01 14.31 1.12
N LEU A 285 12.67 14.50 1.29
CA LEU A 285 12.09 14.83 2.60
C LEU A 285 12.40 13.73 3.63
N PHE A 286 12.31 12.46 3.24
CA PHE A 286 12.66 11.36 4.13
C PHE A 286 14.18 11.34 4.43
N ALA A 287 15.03 11.61 3.45
CA ALA A 287 16.47 11.71 3.68
C ALA A 287 16.82 12.88 4.62
N VAL A 288 16.20 14.05 4.45
CA VAL A 288 16.35 15.18 5.37
C VAL A 288 15.89 14.82 6.77
N ALA A 289 14.75 14.16 6.91
CA ALA A 289 14.27 13.67 8.21
C ALA A 289 15.29 12.75 8.89
N ALA A 290 15.80 11.76 8.14
CA ALA A 290 16.83 10.85 8.65
C ALA A 290 18.12 11.59 9.03
N THR A 291 18.54 12.61 8.24
CA THR A 291 19.71 13.45 8.57
C THR A 291 19.46 14.21 9.88
N VAL A 292 18.30 14.83 10.04
CA VAL A 292 17.97 15.56 11.28
C VAL A 292 18.00 14.61 12.49
N LEU A 293 17.43 13.41 12.37
CA LEU A 293 17.50 12.38 13.43
C LEU A 293 18.93 11.90 13.70
N ALA A 294 19.81 11.92 12.69
CA ALA A 294 21.20 11.48 12.84
C ALA A 294 22.06 12.50 13.57
N VAL A 295 21.83 13.81 13.34
CA VAL A 295 22.76 14.88 13.78
C VAL A 295 22.18 15.85 14.81
N ALA A 296 20.86 15.89 14.98
CA ALA A 296 20.15 16.87 15.84
C ALA A 296 19.13 16.22 16.78
N ALA A 297 19.29 14.93 17.09
CA ALA A 297 18.36 14.18 17.95
C ALA A 297 18.35 14.67 19.42
N ASP A 298 19.34 15.46 19.83
CA ASP A 298 19.36 16.06 21.18
C ASP A 298 18.29 17.15 21.37
N SER A 299 17.71 17.65 20.29
CA SER A 299 16.64 18.66 20.32
C SER A 299 15.27 18.01 20.09
N PRO A 300 14.36 18.00 21.07
CA PRO A 300 12.98 17.49 20.86
C PRO A 300 12.25 18.16 19.71
N ALA A 301 12.43 19.48 19.53
CA ALA A 301 11.83 20.20 18.41
C ALA A 301 12.34 19.69 17.05
N ALA A 302 13.62 19.34 16.94
CA ALA A 302 14.18 18.76 15.72
C ALA A 302 13.61 17.35 15.47
N VAL A 303 13.39 16.54 16.50
CA VAL A 303 12.78 15.21 16.39
C VAL A 303 11.34 15.29 15.88
N TYR A 304 10.52 16.22 16.42
CA TYR A 304 9.15 16.43 15.91
C TYR A 304 9.15 16.96 14.48
N ALA A 305 10.04 17.88 14.14
CA ALA A 305 10.19 18.37 12.77
C ALA A 305 10.59 17.23 11.82
N ALA A 306 11.53 16.37 12.22
CA ALA A 306 11.94 15.19 11.47
C ALA A 306 10.77 14.20 11.28
N ALA A 307 9.97 13.95 12.30
CA ALA A 307 8.77 13.11 12.19
C ALA A 307 7.77 13.67 11.17
N GLY A 308 7.55 14.99 11.18
CA GLY A 308 6.72 15.66 10.16
C GLY A 308 7.27 15.53 8.75
N LEU A 309 8.58 15.76 8.54
CA LEU A 309 9.23 15.60 7.25
C LEU A 309 9.18 14.15 6.77
N TRP A 310 9.39 13.19 7.66
CA TRP A 310 9.27 11.76 7.36
C TRP A 310 7.85 11.39 6.96
N GLY A 311 6.82 11.86 7.69
CA GLY A 311 5.43 11.65 7.34
C GLY A 311 5.07 12.23 5.97
N LEU A 312 5.54 13.46 5.67
CA LEU A 312 5.39 14.08 4.34
C LEU A 312 6.09 13.27 3.24
N GLY A 313 7.27 12.72 3.52
CA GLY A 313 8.02 11.89 2.58
C GLY A 313 7.40 10.50 2.36
N TRP A 314 6.73 9.95 3.37
CA TRP A 314 6.23 8.59 3.32
C TRP A 314 4.75 8.46 2.91
N GLY A 315 3.88 9.37 3.38
CA GLY A 315 2.42 9.20 3.28
C GLY A 315 1.91 8.94 1.85
N GLY A 316 2.49 9.61 0.86
CA GLY A 316 2.15 9.43 -0.55
C GLY A 316 2.84 8.24 -1.24
N ALA A 317 3.81 7.58 -0.61
CA ALA A 317 4.64 6.53 -1.23
C ALA A 317 3.82 5.38 -1.83
N PRO A 318 2.78 4.81 -1.18
CA PRO A 318 1.96 3.76 -1.78
C PRO A 318 1.34 4.19 -3.11
N THR A 319 0.80 5.42 -3.17
CA THR A 319 0.16 5.96 -4.38
C THR A 319 1.19 6.22 -5.48
N LEU A 320 2.35 6.78 -5.13
CA LEU A 320 3.43 7.06 -6.08
C LEU A 320 3.98 5.77 -6.71
N LEU A 321 4.30 4.77 -5.90
CA LEU A 321 4.89 3.52 -6.35
C LEU A 321 3.91 2.66 -7.15
N GLN A 322 2.64 2.58 -6.70
CA GLN A 322 1.60 1.85 -7.44
C GLN A 322 1.25 2.53 -8.76
N THR A 323 1.28 3.86 -8.82
CA THR A 323 1.10 4.59 -10.09
C THR A 323 2.29 4.34 -11.02
N ALA A 324 3.52 4.47 -10.50
CA ALA A 324 4.74 4.26 -11.28
C ALA A 324 4.82 2.85 -11.87
N VAL A 325 4.58 1.81 -11.06
CA VAL A 325 4.63 0.43 -11.54
C VAL A 325 3.50 0.11 -12.52
N GLY A 326 2.32 0.70 -12.30
CA GLY A 326 1.18 0.53 -13.21
C GLY A 326 1.41 1.20 -14.56
N GLU A 327 2.06 2.38 -14.60
CA GLU A 327 2.43 3.06 -15.85
C GLU A 327 3.57 2.33 -16.57
N ALA A 328 4.63 1.95 -15.84
CA ALA A 328 5.76 1.22 -16.40
C ALA A 328 5.36 -0.16 -16.94
N GLY A 329 4.46 -0.85 -16.23
CA GLY A 329 4.03 -2.21 -16.60
C GLY A 329 3.20 -2.30 -17.88
N GLY A 330 2.54 -1.22 -18.30
CA GLY A 330 1.70 -1.22 -19.52
C GLY A 330 0.73 -2.42 -19.55
N ASP A 331 0.89 -3.30 -20.54
CA ASP A 331 0.10 -4.54 -20.67
C ASP A 331 0.40 -5.56 -19.57
N ALA A 332 1.60 -5.50 -18.97
CA ALA A 332 2.02 -6.35 -17.86
C ALA A 332 1.72 -5.72 -16.48
N ALA A 333 0.94 -4.62 -16.41
CA ALA A 333 0.71 -3.85 -15.19
C ALA A 333 0.18 -4.70 -14.02
N ASP A 334 -0.70 -5.68 -14.27
CA ASP A 334 -1.23 -6.53 -13.20
C ASP A 334 -0.14 -7.45 -12.61
N ALA A 335 0.75 -7.98 -13.46
CA ALA A 335 1.89 -8.78 -13.00
C ALA A 335 2.91 -7.90 -12.24
N ALA A 336 3.16 -6.70 -12.74
CA ALA A 336 4.04 -5.73 -12.08
C ALA A 336 3.48 -5.27 -10.72
N GLN A 337 2.16 -5.09 -10.59
CA GLN A 337 1.50 -4.80 -9.31
C GLN A 337 1.64 -5.97 -8.32
N ALA A 338 1.47 -7.21 -8.77
CA ALA A 338 1.66 -8.38 -7.91
C ALA A 338 3.10 -8.48 -7.40
N MET A 339 4.09 -8.18 -8.26
CA MET A 339 5.50 -8.12 -7.87
C MET A 339 5.77 -7.00 -6.85
N LEU A 340 5.16 -5.81 -7.05
CA LEU A 340 5.26 -4.71 -6.10
C LEU A 340 4.73 -5.13 -4.72
N VAL A 341 3.57 -5.77 -4.67
CA VAL A 341 2.97 -6.25 -3.40
C VAL A 341 3.88 -7.27 -2.71
N THR A 342 4.42 -8.21 -3.47
CA THR A 342 5.36 -9.21 -2.91
C THR A 342 6.62 -8.55 -2.35
N LEU A 343 7.24 -7.62 -3.10
CA LEU A 343 8.43 -6.91 -2.65
C LEU A 343 8.15 -5.95 -1.49
N TRP A 344 6.96 -5.32 -1.46
CA TRP A 344 6.53 -4.51 -0.33
C TRP A 344 6.50 -5.33 0.96
N ASN A 345 5.82 -6.48 0.96
CA ASN A 345 5.74 -7.36 2.13
C ASN A 345 7.11 -7.95 2.49
N ALA A 346 7.92 -8.32 1.51
CA ALA A 346 9.30 -8.79 1.75
C ALA A 346 10.17 -7.69 2.37
N ALA A 347 10.05 -6.44 1.91
CA ALA A 347 10.76 -5.30 2.48
C ALA A 347 10.30 -4.99 3.90
N THR A 348 9.00 -5.09 4.17
CA THR A 348 8.45 -4.91 5.52
C THR A 348 8.97 -5.99 6.48
N ALA A 349 8.94 -7.26 6.09
CA ALA A 349 9.51 -8.34 6.89
C ALA A 349 11.03 -8.18 7.06
N GLY A 350 11.73 -7.86 5.95
CA GLY A 350 13.17 -7.61 5.94
C GLY A 350 13.58 -6.42 6.81
N GLY A 351 12.76 -5.37 6.87
CA GLY A 351 12.99 -4.18 7.69
C GLY A 351 13.03 -4.48 9.18
N GLY A 352 12.13 -5.36 9.65
CA GLY A 352 12.17 -5.85 11.02
C GLY A 352 13.46 -6.62 11.34
N VAL A 353 13.86 -7.53 10.44
CA VAL A 353 15.09 -8.33 10.62
C VAL A 353 16.34 -7.45 10.53
N VAL A 354 16.47 -6.63 9.49
CA VAL A 354 17.62 -5.73 9.31
C VAL A 354 17.72 -4.73 10.47
N GLY A 355 16.58 -4.16 10.90
CA GLY A 355 16.56 -3.25 12.04
C GLY A 355 16.98 -3.93 13.35
N GLY A 356 16.56 -5.19 13.57
CA GLY A 356 17.01 -5.99 14.72
C GLY A 356 18.53 -6.22 14.70
N LEU A 357 19.07 -6.65 13.56
CA LEU A 357 20.52 -6.83 13.40
C LEU A 357 21.30 -5.52 13.61
N LEU A 358 20.79 -4.40 13.09
CA LEU A 358 21.38 -3.08 13.32
C LEU A 358 21.36 -2.72 14.81
N LEU A 359 20.26 -3.00 15.50
CA LEU A 359 20.12 -2.76 16.93
C LEU A 359 21.14 -3.55 17.74
N ASP A 360 21.25 -4.86 17.46
CA ASP A 360 22.11 -5.79 18.20
C ASP A 360 23.60 -5.50 18.00
N HIS A 361 23.99 -5.09 16.77
CA HIS A 361 25.41 -4.92 16.46
C HIS A 361 25.89 -3.47 16.51
N LEU A 362 25.05 -2.49 16.23
CA LEU A 362 25.42 -1.09 16.06
C LEU A 362 24.64 -0.15 17.02
N GLY A 363 23.60 -0.68 17.68
CA GLY A 363 22.71 0.08 18.54
C GLY A 363 21.74 1.00 17.81
N ALA A 364 20.73 1.51 18.54
CA ALA A 364 19.62 2.29 17.97
C ALA A 364 20.06 3.59 17.24
N GLY A 365 21.23 4.16 17.57
CA GLY A 365 21.77 5.34 16.88
C GLY A 365 22.16 5.09 15.43
N SER A 366 22.26 3.83 14.99
CA SER A 366 22.59 3.49 13.62
C SER A 366 21.39 3.62 12.66
N PHE A 367 20.14 3.61 13.16
CA PHE A 367 18.96 3.63 12.31
C PHE A 367 18.89 4.81 11.34
N PRO A 368 19.04 6.07 11.77
CA PRO A 368 18.99 7.20 10.82
C PRO A 368 20.08 7.12 9.74
N TRP A 369 21.31 6.72 10.12
CA TRP A 369 22.41 6.55 9.16
C TRP A 369 22.17 5.42 8.17
N SER A 370 21.63 4.29 8.62
CA SER A 370 21.27 3.16 7.77
C SER A 370 20.15 3.54 6.80
N VAL A 371 19.15 4.30 7.24
CA VAL A 371 18.12 4.85 6.38
C VAL A 371 18.71 5.75 5.31
N LEU A 372 19.62 6.67 5.66
CA LEU A 372 20.32 7.51 4.68
C LEU A 372 21.07 6.69 3.63
N ALA A 373 21.82 5.66 4.08
CA ALA A 373 22.53 4.77 3.16
C ALA A 373 21.59 4.06 2.18
N LEU A 374 20.39 3.66 2.64
CA LEU A 374 19.38 3.04 1.79
C LEU A 374 18.69 4.05 0.84
N LEU A 375 18.50 5.30 1.26
CA LEU A 375 17.83 6.30 0.43
C LEU A 375 18.71 6.86 -0.69
N LEU A 376 20.04 6.81 -0.57
CA LEU A 376 20.96 7.26 -1.62
C LEU A 376 20.74 6.52 -2.96
N PRO A 377 20.78 5.16 -3.02
CA PRO A 377 20.49 4.45 -4.27
C PRO A 377 19.05 4.69 -4.77
N VAL A 378 18.08 4.91 -3.89
CA VAL A 378 16.70 5.27 -4.30
C VAL A 378 16.71 6.58 -5.06
N LEU A 379 17.35 7.63 -4.53
CA LEU A 379 17.47 8.94 -5.19
C LEU A 379 18.16 8.81 -6.56
N VAL A 380 19.26 8.05 -6.63
CA VAL A 380 19.99 7.81 -7.88
C VAL A 380 19.10 7.13 -8.92
N VAL A 381 18.37 6.07 -8.53
CA VAL A 381 17.53 5.31 -9.46
C VAL A 381 16.35 6.17 -9.92
N VAL A 382 15.66 6.89 -9.03
CA VAL A 382 14.54 7.77 -9.43
C VAL A 382 15.03 8.90 -10.34
N ALA A 383 16.23 9.44 -10.08
CA ALA A 383 16.85 10.46 -10.92
C ALA A 383 17.25 9.92 -12.30
N ALA A 384 17.77 8.69 -12.39
CA ALA A 384 18.23 8.06 -13.62
C ALA A 384 17.07 7.51 -14.48
N ALA A 385 16.04 6.92 -13.87
CA ALA A 385 14.93 6.24 -14.57
C ALA A 385 13.91 7.20 -15.20
N ARG A 386 14.38 8.29 -15.82
CA ARG A 386 13.55 9.36 -16.38
C ARG A 386 12.86 9.00 -17.70
N ALA A 387 13.37 8.04 -18.42
CA ALA A 387 12.77 7.58 -19.68
C ALA A 387 11.63 6.59 -19.44
N HIS A 388 11.82 5.69 -18.46
CA HIS A 388 10.89 4.61 -18.11
C HIS A 388 10.89 4.42 -16.59
N GLY A 389 9.74 4.21 -15.99
CA GLY A 389 9.57 4.04 -14.55
C GLY A 389 9.15 5.32 -13.84
N PHE A 390 9.95 6.40 -13.95
CA PHE A 390 9.60 7.74 -13.40
C PHE A 390 9.73 8.81 -14.48
N PRO A 391 8.81 8.87 -15.47
CA PRO A 391 8.90 9.79 -16.59
C PRO A 391 8.82 11.26 -16.14
N ALA A 392 9.56 12.14 -16.82
CA ALA A 392 9.49 13.57 -16.60
C ALA A 392 8.15 14.15 -17.11
N ALA A 393 7.71 15.26 -16.51
CA ALA A 393 6.55 16.00 -17.01
C ALA A 393 6.76 16.37 -18.49
N GLY A 394 5.79 16.02 -19.36
CA GLY A 394 5.85 16.30 -20.81
C GLY A 394 6.34 15.14 -21.69
N SER A 395 6.96 14.09 -21.17
CA SER A 395 7.33 12.91 -21.98
C SER A 395 6.12 12.01 -22.32
N ARG A 396 5.02 12.17 -21.59
CA ARG A 396 3.75 11.46 -21.80
C ARG A 396 3.00 11.85 -23.06
N ALA A 397 3.36 12.96 -23.74
CA ALA A 397 2.65 13.52 -24.90
C ALA A 397 3.14 12.98 -26.26
N ARG A 398 4.15 12.09 -26.29
CA ARG A 398 4.67 11.52 -27.55
C ARG A 398 4.36 10.03 -27.67
N VAL A 399 3.09 9.67 -27.69
CA VAL A 399 2.67 8.49 -28.46
C VAL A 399 2.69 8.93 -29.91
N PRO A 400 3.47 8.31 -30.83
CA PRO A 400 3.41 8.64 -32.24
C PRO A 400 1.99 8.38 -32.71
N ALA A 401 1.30 9.41 -33.18
CA ALA A 401 0.09 9.24 -33.94
C ALA A 401 0.39 8.27 -35.08
N ASP A 402 -0.41 7.24 -35.12
CA ASP A 402 -0.63 6.25 -36.17
C ASP A 402 0.05 6.56 -37.50
N ARG A 403 1.03 5.75 -37.88
CA ARG A 403 1.43 5.62 -39.26
C ARG A 403 0.34 4.79 -39.96
N SER A 404 -0.73 5.46 -40.38
CA SER A 404 -1.62 4.94 -41.38
C SER A 404 -0.77 4.48 -42.59
N PRO A 405 -0.94 3.23 -43.10
CA PRO A 405 -0.27 2.82 -44.32
C PRO A 405 -0.79 3.72 -45.43
N ARG A 406 0.12 4.47 -46.06
CA ARG A 406 -0.18 5.09 -47.38
C ARG A 406 -0.42 3.94 -48.33
N THR A 407 -1.69 3.73 -48.68
CA THR A 407 -2.08 2.96 -49.85
C THR A 407 -1.64 3.76 -51.07
N GLY A 408 -0.62 3.29 -51.75
CA GLY A 408 -0.30 3.64 -53.11
C GLY A 408 -0.99 2.67 -54.08
#